data_fc83df2d41124de68407cc2be4e6bf05
#
_entry.id   fc83df2d41124de68407cc2be4e6bf05
#
_cell.length_a   1.000
_cell.length_b   1.000
_cell.length_c   1.000
_cell.angle_alpha   90.00
_cell.angle_beta   90.00
_cell.angle_gamma   90.00
#
_symmetry.space_group_name_H-M   'P 1'
#
loop_
_entity.id
_entity.type
_entity.pdbx_description
1 polymer ?
#
loop_
_entity_poly.entity_id
_entity_poly.type
_entity_poly.pdbx_seq_one_letter_code
_entity_poly.pdbx_strand_id
1 'polypeptide(L)'
;RQRQMCIRDSREAAVEFFMAFAECNAPHVAIENPVGCMSTRWRKPDQIVQPYMFGDPYEKKTCLWLKGLDPLKPTDEVEPEPRKVFKSGNSMPAWYADAWHLPPHERAKVRSRTFPGIAKAMARQWCEQIGMDGV
;
A
#
# COMPACT_ATOMS: atom_id res chain seq x y z
N ARG A 1 19.22 23.68 -6.02
CA ARG A 1 19.00 23.75 -4.56
C ARG A 1 17.50 23.89 -4.21
N GLN A 2 16.72 24.76 -4.86
CA GLN A 2 15.28 24.92 -4.57
C GLN A 2 14.46 23.64 -4.82
N ARG A 3 14.70 22.88 -5.91
CA ARG A 3 14.01 21.61 -6.17
C ARG A 3 14.30 20.56 -5.11
N GLN A 4 15.51 20.48 -4.61
CA GLN A 4 15.86 19.53 -3.53
C GLN A 4 15.24 19.91 -2.19
N MET A 5 15.14 21.21 -1.88
CA MET A 5 14.44 21.69 -0.68
C MET A 5 12.94 21.41 -0.75
N CYS A 6 12.26 21.68 -1.88
CA CYS A 6 10.83 21.41 -2.05
C CYS A 6 10.49 19.92 -1.94
N ILE A 7 11.34 19.03 -2.48
CA ILE A 7 11.15 17.57 -2.38
C ILE A 7 11.37 17.11 -0.94
N ARG A 8 12.35 17.64 -0.25
CA ARG A 8 12.62 17.33 1.16
C ARG A 8 11.47 17.78 2.05
N ASP A 9 10.97 19.01 1.89
CA ASP A 9 9.84 19.55 2.65
C ASP A 9 8.57 18.77 2.39
N SER A 10 8.29 18.41 1.14
CA SER A 10 7.15 17.58 0.76
C SER A 10 7.24 16.18 1.39
N ARG A 11 8.43 15.60 1.45
CA ARG A 11 8.67 14.29 2.07
C ARG A 11 8.48 14.35 3.59
N GLU A 12 8.99 15.39 4.26
CA GLU A 12 8.79 15.58 5.69
C GLU A 12 7.32 15.81 6.03
N ALA A 13 6.60 16.60 5.23
CA ALA A 13 5.17 16.80 5.39
C ALA A 13 4.39 15.48 5.26
N ALA A 14 4.77 14.62 4.33
CA ALA A 14 4.16 13.29 4.18
C ALA A 14 4.44 12.38 5.39
N VAL A 15 5.63 12.45 5.96
CA VAL A 15 5.98 11.73 7.20
C VAL A 15 5.17 12.24 8.39
N GLU A 16 5.03 13.55 8.54
CA GLU A 16 4.21 14.15 9.60
C GLU A 16 2.75 13.73 9.47
N PHE A 17 2.21 13.73 8.26
CA PHE A 17 0.84 13.27 7.97
C PHE A 17 0.65 11.80 8.37
N PHE A 18 1.60 10.94 8.00
CA PHE A 18 1.59 9.54 8.41
C PHE A 18 1.59 9.39 9.93
N MET A 19 2.49 10.09 10.61
CA MET A 19 2.62 10.01 12.07
C MET A 19 1.41 10.56 12.82
N ALA A 20 0.69 11.51 12.24
CA ALA A 20 -0.56 12.00 12.82
C ALA A 20 -1.61 10.88 12.97
N PHE A 21 -1.71 9.97 12.00
CA PHE A 21 -2.56 8.79 12.12
C PHE A 21 -1.98 7.75 13.07
N ALA A 22 -0.67 7.53 13.02
CA ALA A 22 0.01 6.57 13.90
C ALA A 22 -0.13 6.92 15.39
N GLU A 23 -0.17 8.20 15.72
CA GLU A 23 -0.23 8.72 17.08
C GLU A 23 -1.64 9.14 17.53
N CYS A 24 -2.66 9.01 16.69
CA CYS A 24 -4.02 9.39 17.04
C CYS A 24 -4.61 8.49 18.13
N ASN A 25 -5.62 9.02 18.85
CA ASN A 25 -6.25 8.33 19.97
C ASN A 25 -7.31 7.28 19.57
N ALA A 26 -7.53 7.07 18.29
CA ALA A 26 -8.49 6.06 17.84
C ALA A 26 -8.07 4.66 18.32
N PRO A 27 -9.00 3.83 18.81
CA PRO A 27 -8.69 2.47 19.29
C PRO A 27 -8.32 1.52 18.15
N HIS A 28 -8.76 1.78 16.93
CA HIS A 28 -8.50 0.96 15.76
C HIS A 28 -7.97 1.84 14.64
N VAL A 29 -6.77 1.54 14.17
CA VAL A 29 -6.12 2.30 13.10
C VAL A 29 -5.43 1.33 12.14
N ALA A 30 -5.63 1.54 10.87
CA ALA A 30 -4.87 0.89 9.82
C ALA A 30 -4.27 1.96 8.90
N ILE A 31 -2.97 1.92 8.71
CA ILE A 31 -2.27 2.79 7.76
C ILE A 31 -1.74 1.92 6.63
N GLU A 32 -2.21 2.18 5.43
CA GLU A 32 -1.74 1.54 4.21
C GLU A 32 -0.74 2.45 3.50
N ASN A 33 0.38 1.90 3.09
CA ASN A 33 1.35 2.63 2.30
C ASN A 33 2.19 1.66 1.47
N PRO A 34 2.63 2.02 0.26
CA PRO A 34 3.60 1.21 -0.46
C PRO A 34 4.94 1.17 0.29
N VAL A 35 5.78 0.22 -0.09
CA VAL A 35 7.13 0.11 0.47
C VAL A 35 7.85 1.45 0.30
N GLY A 36 8.33 2.00 1.41
CA GLY A 36 8.94 3.32 1.44
C GLY A 36 9.76 3.55 2.71
N CYS A 37 9.97 4.81 3.07
CA CYS A 37 10.89 5.17 4.14
C CYS A 37 10.38 4.91 5.56
N MET A 38 9.08 4.67 5.76
CA MET A 38 8.52 4.55 7.12
C MET A 38 9.01 3.32 7.87
N SER A 39 9.36 2.24 7.16
CA SER A 39 9.94 1.05 7.77
C SER A 39 11.28 1.30 8.48
N THR A 40 12.04 2.27 8.01
CA THR A 40 13.32 2.66 8.59
C THR A 40 13.22 3.88 9.49
N ARG A 41 12.32 4.81 9.19
CA ARG A 41 12.16 6.04 9.97
C ARG A 41 11.32 5.88 11.23
N TRP A 42 10.44 4.89 11.27
CA TRP A 42 9.58 4.62 12.42
C TRP A 42 9.70 3.17 12.87
N ARG A 43 8.96 2.26 12.25
CA ARG A 43 9.03 0.82 12.54
C ARG A 43 8.63 0.00 11.31
N LYS A 44 8.96 -1.27 11.32
CA LYS A 44 8.53 -2.20 10.28
C LYS A 44 7.00 -2.32 10.28
N PRO A 45 6.37 -2.51 9.11
CA PRO A 45 4.94 -2.76 9.05
C PRO A 45 4.58 -4.06 9.78
N ASP A 46 3.36 -4.13 10.29
CA ASP A 46 2.84 -5.35 10.92
C ASP A 46 2.58 -6.44 9.89
N GLN A 47 2.26 -6.03 8.66
CA GLN A 47 1.98 -6.96 7.57
C GLN A 47 2.32 -6.32 6.22
N ILE A 48 2.75 -7.16 5.27
CA ILE A 48 2.85 -6.79 3.85
C ILE A 48 1.88 -7.68 3.09
N VAL A 49 0.97 -7.07 2.35
CA VAL A 49 -0.02 -7.78 1.53
C VAL A 49 0.17 -7.49 0.05
N GLN A 50 -0.35 -8.38 -0.77
CA GLN A 50 -0.35 -8.26 -2.22
C GLN A 50 -1.77 -8.43 -2.75
N PRO A 51 -2.16 -7.69 -3.81
CA PRO A 51 -3.49 -7.83 -4.41
C PRO A 51 -3.84 -9.27 -4.83
N TYR A 52 -2.88 -10.06 -5.29
CA TYR A 52 -3.14 -11.44 -5.72
C TYR A 52 -3.55 -12.38 -4.58
N MET A 53 -3.32 -12.00 -3.33
CA MET A 53 -3.81 -12.73 -2.15
C MET A 53 -5.31 -12.54 -1.92
N PHE A 54 -5.93 -11.57 -2.60
CA PHE A 54 -7.30 -11.13 -2.39
C PHE A 54 -8.13 -11.07 -3.68
N GLY A 55 -7.74 -11.83 -4.70
CA GLY A 55 -8.51 -12.00 -5.93
C GLY A 55 -8.16 -11.07 -7.08
N ASP A 56 -7.28 -10.11 -6.90
CA ASP A 56 -6.82 -9.22 -7.97
C ASP A 56 -5.47 -9.70 -8.51
N PRO A 57 -5.36 -10.06 -9.80
CA PRO A 57 -4.17 -10.74 -10.34
C PRO A 57 -2.98 -9.80 -10.54
N TYR A 58 -2.61 -9.04 -9.50
CA TYR A 58 -1.56 -8.04 -9.56
C TYR A 58 -0.61 -8.13 -8.38
N GLU A 59 0.64 -7.75 -8.60
CA GLU A 59 1.63 -7.56 -7.56
C GLU A 59 1.75 -6.07 -7.21
N LYS A 60 1.55 -5.74 -5.97
CA LYS A 60 1.84 -4.44 -5.39
C LYS A 60 2.11 -4.62 -3.90
N LYS A 61 3.37 -4.65 -3.50
CA LYS A 61 3.73 -4.74 -2.09
C LYS A 61 3.12 -3.57 -1.32
N THR A 62 2.19 -3.88 -0.45
CA THR A 62 1.42 -2.91 0.32
C THR A 62 1.68 -3.17 1.80
N CYS A 63 2.25 -2.19 2.48
CA CYS A 63 2.55 -2.27 3.90
C CYS A 63 1.37 -1.82 4.73
N LEU A 64 1.08 -2.55 5.81
CA LEU A 64 0.03 -2.24 6.77
C LEU A 64 0.65 -2.06 8.16
N TRP A 65 0.40 -0.90 8.75
CA TRP A 65 0.68 -0.64 10.18
C TRP A 65 -0.66 -0.63 10.90
N LEU A 66 -0.79 -1.50 11.90
CA LEU A 66 -2.07 -1.80 12.55
C LEU A 66 -2.02 -1.43 14.02
N LYS A 67 -3.13 -0.91 14.52
CA LYS A 67 -3.39 -0.66 15.94
C LYS A 67 -4.76 -1.18 16.28
N GLY A 68 -4.83 -2.16 17.21
CA GLY A 68 -6.09 -2.76 17.63
C GLY A 68 -6.80 -3.58 16.56
N LEU A 69 -6.10 -3.98 15.52
CA LEU A 69 -6.63 -4.77 14.40
C LEU A 69 -5.69 -5.96 14.13
N ASP A 70 -6.26 -7.10 13.80
CA ASP A 70 -5.50 -8.28 13.41
C ASP A 70 -5.01 -8.17 11.96
N PRO A 71 -3.88 -8.80 11.64
CA PRO A 71 -3.44 -8.92 10.24
C PRO A 71 -4.53 -9.54 9.36
N LEU A 72 -4.60 -9.09 8.11
CA LEU A 72 -5.55 -9.64 7.14
C LEU A 72 -5.19 -11.08 6.77
N LYS A 73 -6.21 -11.92 6.64
CA LYS A 73 -6.07 -13.28 6.10
C LYS A 73 -6.35 -13.24 4.60
N PRO A 74 -5.51 -13.90 3.77
CA PRO A 74 -5.79 -14.04 2.34
C PRO A 74 -7.18 -14.64 2.12
N THR A 75 -7.91 -14.13 1.14
CA THR A 75 -9.28 -14.57 0.86
C THR A 75 -9.41 -15.36 -0.43
N ASP A 76 -8.63 -15.03 -1.45
CA ASP A 76 -8.72 -15.65 -2.77
C ASP A 76 -7.36 -15.49 -3.47
N GLU A 77 -6.48 -16.45 -3.29
CA GLU A 77 -5.16 -16.43 -3.93
C GLU A 77 -5.29 -16.78 -5.41
N VAL A 78 -4.92 -15.83 -6.27
CA VAL A 78 -4.90 -15.97 -7.71
C VAL A 78 -3.47 -15.81 -8.25
N GLU A 79 -3.23 -16.31 -9.43
CA GLU A 79 -1.96 -16.13 -10.13
C GLU A 79 -1.79 -14.67 -10.54
N PRO A 80 -0.75 -13.96 -10.11
CA PRO A 80 -0.49 -12.62 -10.58
C PRO A 80 -0.13 -12.61 -12.07
N GLU A 81 -0.40 -11.50 -12.75
CA GLU A 81 0.01 -11.35 -14.15
C GLU A 81 1.54 -11.48 -14.30
N PRO A 82 2.04 -11.94 -15.47
CA PRO A 82 3.47 -12.07 -15.71
C PRO A 82 4.21 -10.76 -15.53
N ARG A 83 5.40 -10.84 -14.95
CA ARG A 83 6.28 -9.68 -14.77
C ARG A 83 6.93 -9.32 -16.10
N LYS A 84 7.19 -8.04 -16.30
CA LYS A 84 8.00 -7.56 -17.41
C LYS A 84 9.48 -7.68 -17.04
N VAL A 85 10.23 -8.40 -17.87
CA VAL A 85 11.67 -8.59 -17.68
C VAL A 85 12.43 -7.69 -18.66
N PHE A 86 13.40 -6.94 -18.14
CA PHE A 86 14.24 -6.05 -18.93
C PHE A 86 15.55 -6.72 -19.34
N LYS A 87 16.24 -6.14 -20.32
CA LYS A 87 17.54 -6.64 -20.81
C LYS A 87 18.60 -6.72 -19.70
N SER A 88 18.50 -5.90 -18.67
CA SER A 88 19.39 -5.94 -17.50
C SER A 88 19.18 -7.15 -16.59
N GLY A 89 18.14 -7.95 -16.82
CA GLY A 89 17.72 -9.04 -15.92
C GLY A 89 16.77 -8.60 -14.81
N ASN A 90 16.58 -7.30 -14.61
CA ASN A 90 15.61 -6.78 -13.65
C ASN A 90 14.19 -7.02 -14.15
N SER A 91 13.26 -7.16 -13.22
CA SER A 91 11.84 -7.31 -13.55
C SER A 91 10.96 -6.44 -12.66
N MET A 92 9.78 -6.12 -13.15
CA MET A 92 8.73 -5.44 -12.38
C MET A 92 7.34 -5.87 -12.85
N PRO A 93 6.30 -5.67 -12.03
CA PRO A 93 4.93 -5.96 -12.46
C PRO A 93 4.59 -5.25 -13.77
N ALA A 94 3.97 -5.96 -14.70
CA ALA A 94 3.67 -5.42 -16.04
C ALA A 94 2.83 -4.15 -15.98
N TRP A 95 1.77 -4.13 -15.16
CA TRP A 95 0.90 -2.95 -14.99
C TRP A 95 1.67 -1.71 -14.51
N TYR A 96 2.68 -1.92 -13.67
CA TYR A 96 3.52 -0.85 -13.14
C TYR A 96 4.50 -0.34 -14.21
N ALA A 97 5.08 -1.28 -14.98
CA ALA A 97 5.97 -0.96 -16.10
C ALA A 97 5.24 -0.22 -17.22
N ASP A 98 4.02 -0.64 -17.55
CA ASP A 98 3.23 -0.05 -18.63
C ASP A 98 2.87 1.43 -18.36
N ALA A 99 2.78 1.83 -17.11
CA ALA A 99 2.56 3.22 -16.73
C ALA A 99 3.76 4.15 -17.07
N TRP A 100 4.92 3.58 -17.42
CA TRP A 100 6.11 4.36 -17.73
C TRP A 100 5.92 5.31 -18.92
N HIS A 101 5.06 4.95 -19.87
CA HIS A 101 4.74 5.77 -21.05
C HIS A 101 3.83 6.97 -20.76
N LEU A 102 3.22 7.00 -19.58
CA LEU A 102 2.32 8.06 -19.19
C LEU A 102 3.07 9.30 -18.70
N PRO A 103 2.50 10.51 -18.86
CA PRO A 103 3.01 11.71 -18.21
C PRO A 103 3.15 11.51 -16.70
N PRO A 104 4.09 12.22 -16.02
CA PRO A 104 4.37 11.97 -14.60
C PRO A 104 3.15 12.00 -13.67
N HIS A 105 2.22 12.94 -13.90
CA HIS A 105 1.01 13.05 -13.08
C HIS A 105 0.08 11.83 -13.26
N GLU A 106 -0.16 11.44 -14.49
CA GLU A 106 -1.00 10.26 -14.81
C GLU A 106 -0.33 8.96 -14.35
N ARG A 107 0.99 8.87 -14.51
CA ARG A 107 1.78 7.74 -14.02
C ARG A 107 1.64 7.57 -12.52
N ALA A 108 1.78 8.65 -11.76
CA ALA A 108 1.61 8.64 -10.32
C ALA A 108 0.21 8.17 -9.93
N LYS A 109 -0.83 8.66 -10.61
CA LYS A 109 -2.21 8.26 -10.39
C LYS A 109 -2.43 6.76 -10.62
N VAL A 110 -1.93 6.21 -11.72
CA VAL A 110 -2.03 4.78 -12.02
C VAL A 110 -1.29 3.95 -10.98
N ARG A 111 -0.08 4.35 -10.61
CA ARG A 111 0.76 3.61 -9.65
C ARG A 111 0.28 3.70 -8.21
N SER A 112 -0.52 4.71 -7.89
CA SER A 112 -1.14 4.85 -6.56
C SER A 112 -2.45 4.10 -6.40
N ARG A 113 -2.95 3.44 -7.46
CA ARG A 113 -4.23 2.73 -7.42
C ARG A 113 -4.30 1.73 -6.27
N THR A 114 -5.46 1.64 -5.66
CA THR A 114 -5.81 0.59 -4.71
C THR A 114 -6.59 -0.52 -5.43
N PHE A 115 -6.48 -1.72 -4.91
CA PHE A 115 -7.16 -2.88 -5.49
C PHE A 115 -8.36 -3.27 -4.62
N PRO A 116 -9.53 -3.52 -5.22
CA PRO A 116 -10.77 -3.70 -4.46
C PRO A 116 -10.77 -4.93 -3.54
N GLY A 117 -10.01 -5.97 -3.86
CA GLY A 117 -9.94 -7.18 -3.05
C GLY A 117 -9.38 -6.93 -1.64
N ILE A 118 -8.31 -6.15 -1.53
CA ILE A 118 -7.73 -5.76 -0.24
C ILE A 118 -8.73 -4.91 0.55
N ALA A 119 -9.36 -3.93 -0.09
CA ALA A 119 -10.34 -3.06 0.57
C ALA A 119 -11.55 -3.84 1.10
N LYS A 120 -12.04 -4.80 0.33
CA LYS A 120 -13.13 -5.70 0.77
C LYS A 120 -12.71 -6.56 1.96
N ALA A 121 -11.49 -7.09 1.94
CA ALA A 121 -10.96 -7.89 3.05
C ALA A 121 -10.84 -7.04 4.32
N MET A 122 -10.34 -5.81 4.21
CA MET A 122 -10.27 -4.87 5.33
C MET A 122 -11.66 -4.62 5.92
N ALA A 123 -12.63 -4.24 5.10
CA ALA A 123 -13.99 -3.97 5.54
C ALA A 123 -14.61 -5.17 6.23
N ARG A 124 -14.53 -6.35 5.62
CA ARG A 124 -15.15 -7.56 6.14
C ARG A 124 -14.48 -8.06 7.43
N GLN A 125 -13.18 -8.26 7.39
CA GLN A 125 -12.45 -8.90 8.51
C GLN A 125 -12.36 -7.97 9.71
N TRP A 126 -12.10 -6.69 9.51
CA TRP A 126 -11.99 -5.77 10.64
C TRP A 126 -13.33 -5.35 11.22
N CYS A 127 -14.38 -5.23 10.40
CA CYS A 127 -15.73 -5.02 10.92
C CYS A 127 -16.20 -6.21 11.80
N GLU A 128 -15.93 -7.44 11.37
CA GLU A 128 -16.21 -8.63 12.18
C GLU A 128 -15.44 -8.58 13.52
N GLN A 129 -14.14 -8.27 13.46
CA GLN A 129 -13.29 -8.20 14.66
C GLN A 129 -13.78 -7.18 15.68
N ILE A 130 -14.21 -6.01 15.24
CA ILE A 130 -14.69 -4.94 16.14
C ILE A 130 -16.19 -5.02 16.47
N GLY A 131 -16.88 -6.07 16.01
CA GLY A 131 -18.30 -6.31 16.32
C GLY A 131 -19.28 -5.44 15.53
N MET A 132 -18.87 -4.91 14.37
CA MET A 132 -19.73 -4.12 13.48
C MET A 132 -20.36 -4.99 12.37
N ASP A 133 -20.88 -6.15 12.72
CA ASP A 133 -21.52 -7.05 11.77
C ASP A 133 -22.74 -6.39 11.12
N GLY A 134 -22.81 -6.44 9.78
CA GLY A 134 -23.96 -5.94 9.03
C GLY A 134 -23.88 -4.48 8.60
N VAL A 135 -22.73 -3.87 8.69
CA VAL A 135 -22.49 -2.54 8.13
C VAL A 135 -22.08 -2.62 6.65
#